data_6dadc2dfd92ac97935d74d245939715d
#
_entry.id   6dadc2dfd92ac97935d74d245939715d
#
_cell.length_a   1.000
_cell.length_b   1.000
_cell.length_c   1.000
_cell.angle_alpha   90.00
_cell.angle_beta   90.00
_cell.angle_gamma   90.00
#
_symmetry.space_group_name_H-M   'P 1'
#
loop_
_entity.id
_entity.type
_entity.pdbx_description
1 polymer ?
#
loop_
_entity_poly.entity_id
_entity_poly.type
_entity_poly.pdbx_seq_one_letter_code
_entity_poly.pdbx_strand_id
1 'polypeptide(L)'
;IVSGRNVYDAFGRVAKAYYPVTEAVGNKTTFNKAFDNVSPTVTVYDVLDRAMKVTLPDNSTTQTEYSTDAGSNTLKTLVTDALGNRQATYTDGSGKTVKTELLSGPDGTITTSFEYDGIDRLVKVTDTEGNVTTSVYDMGDRRTEVNHPASGITTFTYDALGNVLTKQTANLKKEGKTINYEYDYGRLTAINYPDHPENNVKYHYGGIHSSYNRIGRLMLREDGSGAIEYYYGKMGEVLKTVRTLI
;
A
#
# COMPACT_ATOMS: atom_id res chain seq x y z
N ILE A 1 22.54 -16.31 19.05
CA ILE A 1 22.43 -15.86 17.64
C ILE A 1 23.60 -14.94 17.38
N VAL A 2 24.37 -15.22 16.34
CA VAL A 2 25.41 -14.34 15.83
C VAL A 2 24.87 -13.65 14.61
N SER A 3 24.94 -12.30 14.56
CA SER A 3 24.45 -11.55 13.40
C SER A 3 25.27 -11.91 12.16
N GLY A 4 24.61 -11.92 11.01
CA GLY A 4 25.25 -12.14 9.73
C GLY A 4 26.31 -11.09 9.42
N ARG A 5 27.26 -11.46 8.58
CA ARG A 5 28.34 -10.60 8.08
C ARG A 5 27.94 -9.97 6.75
N ASN A 6 28.41 -8.76 6.50
CA ASN A 6 28.36 -8.13 5.18
C ASN A 6 29.79 -8.10 4.58
N VAL A 7 29.87 -8.34 3.28
CA VAL A 7 31.06 -8.09 2.47
C VAL A 7 30.74 -6.95 1.52
N TYR A 8 31.62 -5.98 1.48
CA TYR A 8 31.48 -4.78 0.67
C TYR A 8 32.33 -4.86 -0.58
N ASP A 9 31.89 -4.23 -1.64
CA ASP A 9 32.70 -4.03 -2.84
C ASP A 9 33.66 -2.84 -2.68
N ALA A 10 34.43 -2.54 -3.72
CA ALA A 10 35.41 -1.44 -3.71
C ALA A 10 34.77 -0.04 -3.54
N PHE A 11 33.46 0.10 -3.75
CA PHE A 11 32.70 1.34 -3.58
C PHE A 11 31.96 1.42 -2.24
N GLY A 12 32.15 0.41 -1.35
CA GLY A 12 31.50 0.37 -0.04
C GLY A 12 30.06 -0.12 -0.05
N ARG A 13 29.57 -0.71 -1.16
CA ARG A 13 28.22 -1.28 -1.27
C ARG A 13 28.22 -2.73 -0.80
N VAL A 14 27.11 -3.19 -0.19
CA VAL A 14 26.98 -4.57 0.30
C VAL A 14 26.89 -5.54 -0.89
N ALA A 15 28.00 -6.17 -1.26
CA ALA A 15 28.05 -7.16 -2.33
C ALA A 15 27.58 -8.55 -1.87
N LYS A 16 27.79 -8.91 -0.58
CA LYS A 16 27.28 -10.16 0.00
C LYS A 16 26.76 -9.91 1.40
N ALA A 17 25.56 -10.40 1.69
CA ALA A 17 24.93 -10.36 3.00
C ALA A 17 24.69 -11.80 3.48
N TYR A 18 25.37 -12.21 4.56
CA TYR A 18 25.26 -13.55 5.15
C TYR A 18 24.14 -13.56 6.19
N TYR A 19 23.34 -14.62 6.21
CA TYR A 19 22.30 -14.81 7.21
C TYR A 19 22.90 -15.07 8.60
N PRO A 20 22.21 -14.67 9.67
CA PRO A 20 22.64 -14.96 11.02
C PRO A 20 22.75 -16.47 11.26
N VAL A 21 23.80 -16.91 11.96
CA VAL A 21 23.97 -18.28 12.38
C VAL A 21 23.75 -18.42 13.89
N THR A 22 23.35 -19.62 14.34
CA THR A 22 23.22 -19.94 15.75
C THR A 22 24.47 -20.65 16.23
N GLU A 23 24.90 -20.33 17.44
CA GLU A 23 26.02 -21.00 18.12
C GLU A 23 25.55 -21.50 19.49
N ALA A 24 26.20 -22.57 19.96
CA ALA A 24 26.02 -23.02 21.33
C ALA A 24 26.47 -21.93 22.33
N VAL A 25 25.69 -21.76 23.39
CA VAL A 25 26.05 -20.84 24.46
C VAL A 25 27.24 -21.41 25.21
N GLY A 26 28.32 -20.66 25.32
CA GLY A 26 29.55 -21.04 26.03
C GLY A 26 30.41 -19.81 26.32
N ASN A 27 31.53 -20.00 27.03
CA ASN A 27 32.48 -18.91 27.26
C ASN A 27 33.16 -18.53 25.93
N LYS A 28 32.61 -17.50 25.29
CA LYS A 28 33.10 -16.97 24.01
C LYS A 28 34.12 -15.87 24.27
N THR A 29 35.39 -16.20 24.17
CA THR A 29 36.50 -15.23 24.23
C THR A 29 36.94 -14.77 22.83
N THR A 30 36.49 -15.45 21.77
CA THR A 30 36.81 -15.14 20.38
C THR A 30 35.57 -15.05 19.53
N PHE A 31 35.61 -14.15 18.56
CA PHE A 31 34.52 -13.96 17.58
C PHE A 31 34.52 -15.18 16.62
N ASN A 32 33.33 -15.76 16.38
CA ASN A 32 33.19 -16.84 15.39
C ASN A 32 33.35 -16.26 13.97
N LYS A 33 34.27 -16.83 13.21
CA LYS A 33 34.53 -16.44 11.81
C LYS A 33 33.89 -17.38 10.79
N ALA A 34 33.14 -18.41 11.22
CA ALA A 34 32.58 -19.45 10.35
C ALA A 34 31.26 -19.04 9.64
N PHE A 35 31.11 -17.76 9.32
CA PHE A 35 29.91 -17.26 8.56
C PHE A 35 29.91 -17.76 7.12
N ASP A 36 31.06 -18.10 6.56
CA ASP A 36 31.22 -18.42 5.14
C ASP A 36 30.69 -19.81 4.79
N ASN A 37 30.25 -20.60 5.78
CA ASN A 37 29.59 -21.88 5.58
C ASN A 37 28.12 -21.74 5.22
N VAL A 38 27.57 -20.49 5.24
CA VAL A 38 26.18 -20.18 4.87
C VAL A 38 26.22 -19.42 3.57
N SER A 39 25.40 -19.83 2.59
CA SER A 39 25.29 -19.10 1.33
C SER A 39 24.74 -17.70 1.57
N PRO A 40 25.39 -16.64 1.06
CA PRO A 40 24.91 -15.28 1.23
C PRO A 40 23.84 -14.91 0.18
N THR A 41 23.12 -13.84 0.43
CA THR A 41 22.52 -13.04 -0.64
C THR A 41 23.63 -12.26 -1.34
N VAL A 42 23.73 -12.36 -2.65
CA VAL A 42 24.72 -11.66 -3.49
C VAL A 42 24.04 -10.60 -4.32
N THR A 43 24.52 -9.35 -4.25
CA THR A 43 24.01 -8.24 -5.05
C THR A 43 25.10 -7.71 -5.98
N VAL A 44 24.74 -7.56 -7.26
CA VAL A 44 25.58 -6.92 -8.29
C VAL A 44 24.96 -5.57 -8.64
N TYR A 45 25.81 -4.54 -8.69
CA TYR A 45 25.39 -3.16 -8.93
C TYR A 45 25.93 -2.64 -10.26
N ASP A 46 25.25 -1.65 -10.82
CA ASP A 46 25.75 -0.85 -11.93
C ASP A 46 26.63 0.32 -11.42
N VAL A 47 27.07 1.15 -12.38
CA VAL A 47 27.92 2.34 -12.10
C VAL A 47 27.16 3.47 -11.40
N LEU A 48 25.83 3.42 -11.34
CA LEU A 48 24.97 4.38 -10.66
C LEU A 48 24.44 3.84 -9.33
N ASP A 49 25.10 2.82 -8.75
CA ASP A 49 24.76 2.17 -7.48
C ASP A 49 23.39 1.48 -7.45
N ARG A 50 22.82 1.18 -8.62
CA ARG A 50 21.55 0.46 -8.71
C ARG A 50 21.79 -1.05 -8.78
N ALA A 51 20.99 -1.83 -8.04
CA ALA A 51 21.08 -3.30 -8.07
C ALA A 51 20.62 -3.84 -9.43
N MET A 52 21.52 -4.53 -10.15
CA MET A 52 21.22 -5.20 -11.42
C MET A 52 20.85 -6.67 -11.26
N LYS A 53 21.41 -7.34 -10.25
CA LYS A 53 21.14 -8.75 -9.98
C LYS A 53 21.24 -9.02 -8.50
N VAL A 54 20.24 -9.71 -7.98
CA VAL A 54 20.23 -10.25 -6.62
C VAL A 54 20.13 -11.76 -6.71
N THR A 55 21.04 -12.48 -6.07
CA THR A 55 21.04 -13.95 -5.98
C THR A 55 20.82 -14.33 -4.53
N LEU A 56 19.77 -15.10 -4.25
CA LEU A 56 19.46 -15.59 -2.91
C LEU A 56 20.27 -16.85 -2.56
N PRO A 57 20.30 -17.30 -1.29
CA PRO A 57 21.06 -18.49 -0.86
C PRO A 57 20.64 -19.80 -1.54
N ASP A 58 19.42 -19.89 -2.05
CA ASP A 58 18.88 -21.03 -2.82
C ASP A 58 19.23 -20.97 -4.31
N ASN A 59 20.06 -20.00 -4.72
CA ASN A 59 20.43 -19.67 -6.10
C ASN A 59 19.32 -19.09 -6.96
N SER A 60 18.16 -18.79 -6.40
CA SER A 60 17.13 -18.03 -7.12
C SER A 60 17.63 -16.60 -7.42
N THR A 61 17.27 -16.05 -8.58
CA THR A 61 17.79 -14.74 -9.01
C THR A 61 16.68 -13.80 -9.42
N THR A 62 16.83 -12.54 -9.01
CA THR A 62 16.08 -11.41 -9.59
C THR A 62 17.04 -10.55 -10.39
N GLN A 63 16.70 -10.23 -11.64
CA GLN A 63 17.48 -9.34 -12.50
C GLN A 63 16.72 -8.06 -12.79
N THR A 64 17.43 -6.94 -12.78
CA THR A 64 16.87 -5.61 -13.08
C THR A 64 17.70 -4.96 -14.18
N GLU A 65 17.03 -4.58 -15.26
CA GLU A 65 17.64 -3.85 -16.37
C GLU A 65 17.09 -2.42 -16.40
N TYR A 66 17.99 -1.46 -16.60
CA TYR A 66 17.66 -0.05 -16.69
C TYR A 66 17.99 0.46 -18.10
N SER A 67 17.02 1.06 -18.75
CA SER A 67 17.16 1.64 -20.09
C SER A 67 16.30 2.89 -20.24
N THR A 68 16.53 3.66 -21.29
CA THR A 68 15.63 4.74 -21.69
C THR A 68 14.75 4.26 -22.84
N ASP A 69 13.46 4.59 -22.76
CA ASP A 69 12.56 4.43 -23.89
C ASP A 69 12.56 5.72 -24.70
N ALA A 70 13.26 5.71 -25.84
CA ALA A 70 13.41 6.89 -26.68
C ALA A 70 12.08 7.37 -27.29
N GLY A 71 11.10 6.47 -27.45
CA GLY A 71 9.79 6.80 -28.02
C GLY A 71 8.93 7.63 -27.07
N SER A 72 9.03 7.39 -25.77
CA SER A 72 8.25 8.07 -24.73
C SER A 72 9.08 9.02 -23.85
N ASN A 73 10.40 9.08 -24.05
CA ASN A 73 11.36 9.83 -23.23
C ASN A 73 11.23 9.47 -21.72
N THR A 74 11.05 8.19 -21.44
CA THR A 74 10.90 7.66 -20.08
C THR A 74 12.06 6.75 -19.71
N LEU A 75 12.34 6.63 -18.41
CA LEU A 75 13.23 5.60 -17.87
C LEU A 75 12.43 4.29 -17.74
N LYS A 76 12.91 3.24 -18.39
CA LYS A 76 12.37 1.89 -18.29
C LYS A 76 13.19 1.06 -17.29
N THR A 77 12.53 0.51 -16.29
CA THR A 77 13.08 -0.50 -15.37
C THR A 77 12.40 -1.82 -15.67
N LEU A 78 13.14 -2.82 -16.11
CA LEU A 78 12.64 -4.18 -16.37
C LEU A 78 13.15 -5.11 -15.28
N VAL A 79 12.25 -5.72 -14.55
CA VAL A 79 12.54 -6.72 -13.51
C VAL A 79 12.15 -8.11 -14.03
N THR A 80 13.06 -9.07 -13.93
CA THR A 80 12.82 -10.50 -14.17
C THR A 80 13.01 -11.23 -12.86
N ASP A 81 11.97 -11.91 -12.38
CA ASP A 81 12.01 -12.70 -11.16
C ASP A 81 12.63 -14.09 -11.37
N ALA A 82 12.75 -14.86 -10.29
CA ALA A 82 13.34 -16.21 -10.32
C ALA A 82 12.52 -17.24 -11.11
N LEU A 83 11.24 -16.96 -11.36
CA LEU A 83 10.35 -17.80 -12.16
C LEU A 83 10.34 -17.39 -13.64
N GLY A 84 11.08 -16.32 -13.98
CA GLY A 84 11.14 -15.78 -15.33
C GLY A 84 10.00 -14.81 -15.65
N ASN A 85 9.16 -14.43 -14.69
CA ASN A 85 8.16 -13.39 -14.91
C ASN A 85 8.85 -12.03 -15.10
N ARG A 86 8.37 -11.25 -16.06
CA ARG A 86 8.97 -9.98 -16.46
C ARG A 86 7.98 -8.86 -16.30
N GLN A 87 8.38 -7.83 -15.55
CA GLN A 87 7.61 -6.61 -15.36
C GLN A 87 8.44 -5.39 -15.73
N ALA A 88 7.92 -4.54 -16.60
CA ALA A 88 8.52 -3.25 -16.94
C ALA A 88 7.73 -2.11 -16.29
N THR A 89 8.46 -1.15 -15.72
CA THR A 89 7.92 0.11 -15.18
C THR A 89 8.58 1.26 -15.94
N TYR A 90 7.77 2.21 -16.40
CA TYR A 90 8.21 3.38 -17.14
C TYR A 90 7.97 4.62 -16.27
N THR A 91 9.02 5.39 -16.03
CA THR A 91 8.95 6.62 -15.24
C THR A 91 9.34 7.83 -16.07
N ASP A 92 8.63 8.93 -15.88
CA ASP A 92 8.93 10.20 -16.52
C ASP A 92 10.14 10.91 -15.88
N GLY A 93 10.49 12.08 -16.40
CA GLY A 93 11.58 12.91 -15.87
C GLY A 93 11.35 13.43 -14.45
N SER A 94 10.12 13.38 -13.92
CA SER A 94 9.77 13.73 -12.55
C SER A 94 9.82 12.52 -11.60
N GLY A 95 10.10 11.31 -12.14
CA GLY A 95 10.13 10.07 -11.38
C GLY A 95 8.76 9.42 -11.17
N LYS A 96 7.71 9.87 -11.88
CA LYS A 96 6.37 9.26 -11.80
C LYS A 96 6.24 8.09 -12.75
N THR A 97 5.55 7.05 -12.29
CA THR A 97 5.20 5.92 -13.14
C THR A 97 4.11 6.32 -14.12
N VAL A 98 4.42 6.33 -15.40
CA VAL A 98 3.48 6.67 -16.49
C VAL A 98 2.94 5.42 -17.19
N LYS A 99 3.63 4.28 -17.08
CA LYS A 99 3.20 3.00 -17.65
C LYS A 99 3.81 1.83 -16.89
N THR A 100 3.06 0.74 -16.76
CA THR A 100 3.56 -0.56 -16.34
C THR A 100 3.17 -1.63 -17.37
N GLU A 101 4.03 -2.63 -17.54
CA GLU A 101 3.78 -3.78 -18.43
C GLU A 101 4.14 -5.07 -17.69
N LEU A 102 3.23 -6.02 -17.65
CA LEU A 102 3.51 -7.41 -17.28
C LEU A 102 3.70 -8.19 -18.58
N LEU A 103 4.93 -8.66 -18.83
CA LEU A 103 5.36 -9.20 -20.13
C LEU A 103 5.25 -10.74 -20.23
N SER A 104 4.94 -11.42 -19.14
CA SER A 104 5.01 -12.90 -19.02
C SER A 104 3.67 -13.55 -18.69
N GLY A 105 2.55 -12.84 -18.88
CA GLY A 105 1.22 -13.41 -18.67
C GLY A 105 0.82 -14.41 -19.76
N PRO A 106 -0.04 -15.40 -19.46
CA PRO A 106 -0.57 -16.36 -20.44
C PRO A 106 -1.36 -15.66 -21.55
N ASP A 107 -1.93 -14.49 -21.27
CA ASP A 107 -2.76 -13.70 -22.17
C ASP A 107 -1.98 -12.61 -22.93
N GLY A 108 -0.64 -12.67 -22.93
CA GLY A 108 0.23 -11.68 -23.54
C GLY A 108 0.67 -10.55 -22.60
N THR A 109 1.00 -9.41 -23.17
CA THR A 109 1.43 -8.24 -22.39
C THR A 109 0.22 -7.51 -21.81
N ILE A 110 0.20 -7.38 -20.47
CA ILE A 110 -0.80 -6.56 -19.77
C ILE A 110 -0.20 -5.19 -19.53
N THR A 111 -0.81 -4.15 -20.08
CA THR A 111 -0.34 -2.76 -19.99
C THR A 111 -1.30 -1.92 -19.14
N THR A 112 -0.77 -1.12 -18.24
CA THR A 112 -1.52 -0.07 -17.53
C THR A 112 -0.81 1.26 -17.71
N SER A 113 -1.53 2.29 -18.16
CA SER A 113 -1.01 3.65 -18.35
C SER A 113 -1.61 4.61 -17.33
N PHE A 114 -0.82 5.60 -16.92
CA PHE A 114 -1.16 6.58 -15.90
C PHE A 114 -0.93 7.99 -16.43
N GLU A 115 -1.91 8.90 -16.22
CA GLU A 115 -1.79 10.30 -16.56
C GLU A 115 -2.00 11.15 -15.32
N TYR A 116 -1.18 12.22 -15.21
CA TYR A 116 -1.19 13.13 -14.08
C TYR A 116 -1.52 14.54 -14.52
N ASP A 117 -2.08 15.33 -13.64
CA ASP A 117 -2.29 16.76 -13.89
C ASP A 117 -1.03 17.59 -13.59
N GLY A 118 -1.12 18.91 -13.80
CA GLY A 118 0.02 19.82 -13.64
C GLY A 118 0.56 19.98 -12.21
N ILE A 119 -0.12 19.42 -11.21
CA ILE A 119 0.30 19.38 -9.79
C ILE A 119 0.44 17.93 -9.28
N ASP A 120 0.65 16.99 -10.22
CA ASP A 120 1.08 15.63 -9.93
C ASP A 120 0.01 14.68 -9.40
N ARG A 121 -1.29 15.01 -9.53
CA ARG A 121 -2.38 14.13 -9.13
C ARG A 121 -2.73 13.17 -10.26
N LEU A 122 -2.98 11.91 -9.92
CA LEU A 122 -3.39 10.87 -10.87
C LEU A 122 -4.82 11.12 -11.36
N VAL A 123 -4.96 11.58 -12.60
CA VAL A 123 -6.26 11.94 -13.18
C VAL A 123 -6.84 10.86 -14.10
N LYS A 124 -5.98 9.97 -14.63
CA LYS A 124 -6.46 8.92 -15.53
C LYS A 124 -5.61 7.66 -15.45
N VAL A 125 -6.28 6.51 -15.46
CA VAL A 125 -5.69 5.19 -15.60
C VAL A 125 -6.35 4.49 -16.78
N THR A 126 -5.53 3.90 -17.67
CA THR A 126 -6.02 3.12 -18.81
C THR A 126 -5.44 1.72 -18.73
N ASP A 127 -6.29 0.70 -18.78
CA ASP A 127 -5.87 -0.71 -18.79
C ASP A 127 -5.54 -1.21 -20.20
N THR A 128 -5.13 -2.48 -20.29
CA THR A 128 -4.74 -3.12 -21.54
C THR A 128 -5.88 -3.23 -22.56
N GLU A 129 -7.11 -3.25 -22.10
CA GLU A 129 -8.32 -3.35 -22.97
C GLU A 129 -8.83 -1.97 -23.40
N GLY A 130 -8.16 -0.91 -22.95
CA GLY A 130 -8.56 0.47 -23.22
C GLY A 130 -9.65 1.00 -22.29
N ASN A 131 -9.99 0.29 -21.22
CA ASN A 131 -10.91 0.81 -20.22
C ASN A 131 -10.26 1.96 -19.46
N VAL A 132 -10.99 3.06 -19.32
CA VAL A 132 -10.48 4.30 -18.73
C VAL A 132 -11.17 4.59 -17.41
N THR A 133 -10.37 4.75 -16.35
CA THR A 133 -10.81 5.30 -15.06
C THR A 133 -10.28 6.71 -14.94
N THR A 134 -11.16 7.69 -14.66
CA THR A 134 -10.76 9.08 -14.42
C THR A 134 -11.07 9.54 -13.00
N SER A 135 -10.29 10.51 -12.51
CA SER A 135 -10.46 11.15 -11.21
C SER A 135 -10.48 12.65 -11.35
N VAL A 136 -11.36 13.31 -10.61
CA VAL A 136 -11.44 14.78 -10.49
C VAL A 136 -11.13 15.16 -9.04
N TYR A 137 -10.40 16.26 -8.87
CA TYR A 137 -10.00 16.77 -7.57
C TYR A 137 -10.46 18.22 -7.39
N ASP A 138 -10.71 18.62 -6.16
CA ASP A 138 -10.93 20.01 -5.80
C ASP A 138 -9.59 20.76 -5.59
N MET A 139 -9.70 22.04 -5.23
CA MET A 139 -8.52 22.88 -4.95
C MET A 139 -7.80 22.52 -3.64
N GLY A 140 -8.43 21.74 -2.79
CA GLY A 140 -7.84 21.20 -1.54
C GLY A 140 -7.21 19.82 -1.72
N ASP A 141 -6.97 19.38 -2.96
CA ASP A 141 -6.37 18.07 -3.32
C ASP A 141 -7.21 16.86 -2.90
N ARG A 142 -8.53 17.07 -2.73
CA ARG A 142 -9.46 16.00 -2.37
C ARG A 142 -10.19 15.50 -3.60
N ARG A 143 -10.25 14.17 -3.77
CA ARG A 143 -10.89 13.54 -4.94
C ARG A 143 -12.41 13.63 -4.84
N THR A 144 -13.02 14.48 -5.67
CA THR A 144 -14.47 14.74 -5.69
C THR A 144 -15.24 13.79 -6.61
N GLU A 145 -14.58 13.20 -7.62
CA GLU A 145 -15.22 12.27 -8.54
C GLU A 145 -14.25 11.18 -8.98
N VAL A 146 -14.79 9.98 -9.14
CA VAL A 146 -14.17 8.86 -9.87
C VAL A 146 -15.18 8.36 -10.89
N ASN A 147 -14.77 8.29 -12.15
CA ASN A 147 -15.53 7.62 -13.19
C ASN A 147 -14.84 6.31 -13.57
N HIS A 148 -15.47 5.19 -13.28
CA HIS A 148 -14.93 3.85 -13.54
C HIS A 148 -15.83 3.15 -14.57
N PRO A 149 -15.28 2.50 -15.60
CA PRO A 149 -16.06 1.94 -16.71
C PRO A 149 -17.11 0.90 -16.26
N ALA A 150 -16.82 0.09 -15.26
CA ALA A 150 -17.75 -0.94 -14.78
C ALA A 150 -18.75 -0.43 -13.72
N SER A 151 -18.35 0.49 -12.84
CA SER A 151 -19.20 0.96 -11.72
C SER A 151 -19.81 2.34 -11.94
N GLY A 152 -19.42 3.04 -13.01
CA GLY A 152 -19.86 4.39 -13.33
C GLY A 152 -19.27 5.45 -12.39
N ILE A 153 -19.92 6.60 -12.33
CA ILE A 153 -19.47 7.77 -11.59
C ILE A 153 -19.79 7.61 -10.10
N THR A 154 -18.78 7.81 -9.27
CA THR A 154 -18.90 7.98 -7.82
C THR A 154 -18.43 9.38 -7.44
N THR A 155 -19.23 10.13 -6.70
CA THR A 155 -18.90 11.47 -6.22
C THR A 155 -18.75 11.52 -4.70
N PHE A 156 -17.96 12.47 -4.22
CA PHE A 156 -17.69 12.72 -2.81
C PHE A 156 -17.84 14.20 -2.49
N THR A 157 -18.35 14.51 -1.30
CA THR A 157 -18.28 15.86 -0.73
C THR A 157 -17.54 15.83 0.59
N TYR A 158 -16.96 16.95 0.99
CA TYR A 158 -16.09 17.06 2.14
C TYR A 158 -16.47 18.26 3.01
N ASP A 159 -16.17 18.17 4.30
CA ASP A 159 -16.18 19.32 5.19
C ASP A 159 -14.90 20.18 5.04
N ALA A 160 -14.82 21.27 5.80
CA ALA A 160 -13.64 22.16 5.78
C ALA A 160 -12.36 21.49 6.35
N LEU A 161 -12.49 20.42 7.13
CA LEU A 161 -11.38 19.68 7.70
C LEU A 161 -10.88 18.53 6.78
N GLY A 162 -11.59 18.31 5.64
CA GLY A 162 -11.25 17.24 4.69
C GLY A 162 -11.92 15.89 4.99
N ASN A 163 -12.84 15.83 5.94
CA ASN A 163 -13.62 14.62 6.19
C ASN A 163 -14.68 14.43 5.10
N VAL A 164 -14.88 13.20 4.62
CA VAL A 164 -15.93 12.88 3.64
C VAL A 164 -17.30 13.02 4.27
N LEU A 165 -18.14 13.93 3.79
CA LEU A 165 -19.52 14.10 4.25
C LEU A 165 -20.49 13.17 3.53
N THR A 166 -20.32 13.04 2.21
CA THR A 166 -21.20 12.19 1.41
C THR A 166 -20.43 11.37 0.38
N LYS A 167 -20.95 10.19 0.07
CA LYS A 167 -20.54 9.37 -1.09
C LYS A 167 -21.79 9.03 -1.89
N GLN A 168 -21.76 9.27 -3.19
CA GLN A 168 -22.86 8.92 -4.11
C GLN A 168 -22.31 8.05 -5.25
N THR A 169 -22.73 6.81 -5.33
CA THR A 169 -22.43 5.90 -6.44
C THR A 169 -23.38 6.17 -7.61
N ALA A 170 -23.06 5.63 -8.80
CA ALA A 170 -23.92 5.78 -9.98
C ALA A 170 -25.35 5.25 -9.75
N ASN A 171 -25.53 4.20 -8.96
CA ASN A 171 -26.86 3.66 -8.64
C ASN A 171 -27.61 4.58 -7.68
N LEU A 172 -26.97 5.03 -6.61
CA LEU A 172 -27.58 5.97 -5.66
C LEU A 172 -27.95 7.31 -6.32
N LYS A 173 -27.17 7.76 -7.32
CA LYS A 173 -27.46 8.97 -8.10
C LYS A 173 -28.78 8.86 -8.86
N LYS A 174 -29.09 7.70 -9.44
CA LYS A 174 -30.37 7.46 -10.14
C LYS A 174 -31.59 7.62 -9.22
N GLU A 175 -31.39 7.36 -7.93
CA GLU A 175 -32.44 7.44 -6.90
C GLU A 175 -32.38 8.74 -6.09
N GLY A 176 -31.45 9.64 -6.38
CA GLY A 176 -31.25 10.89 -5.64
C GLY A 176 -30.76 10.69 -4.21
N LYS A 177 -30.11 9.55 -3.91
CA LYS A 177 -29.67 9.14 -2.58
C LYS A 177 -28.16 9.27 -2.40
N THR A 178 -27.70 9.35 -1.15
CA THR A 178 -26.30 9.40 -0.76
C THR A 178 -26.03 8.56 0.49
N ILE A 179 -24.83 8.00 0.61
CA ILE A 179 -24.30 7.53 1.88
C ILE A 179 -23.77 8.75 2.63
N ASN A 180 -24.19 8.93 3.88
CA ASN A 180 -23.80 10.07 4.71
C ASN A 180 -22.87 9.65 5.84
N TYR A 181 -21.88 10.50 6.13
CA TYR A 181 -20.90 10.30 7.19
C TYR A 181 -21.03 11.42 8.21
N GLU A 182 -21.05 11.09 9.48
CA GLU A 182 -21.16 12.05 10.58
C GLU A 182 -19.88 12.05 11.41
N TYR A 183 -19.50 13.23 11.91
CA TYR A 183 -18.27 13.41 12.66
C TYR A 183 -18.50 14.23 13.93
N ASP A 184 -17.73 13.92 14.95
CA ASP A 184 -17.59 14.70 16.18
C ASP A 184 -16.09 15.00 16.41
N TYR A 185 -15.72 16.28 16.38
CA TYR A 185 -14.32 16.73 16.47
C TYR A 185 -13.37 15.97 15.52
N GLY A 186 -13.78 15.77 14.25
CA GLY A 186 -13.00 15.07 13.23
C GLY A 186 -12.96 13.55 13.38
N ARG A 187 -13.67 12.97 14.35
CA ARG A 187 -13.81 11.52 14.52
C ARG A 187 -15.12 11.06 13.90
N LEU A 188 -15.06 10.02 13.06
CA LEU A 188 -16.25 9.43 12.44
C LEU A 188 -17.18 8.83 13.51
N THR A 189 -18.42 9.30 13.59
CA THR A 189 -19.42 8.81 14.56
C THR A 189 -20.51 7.97 13.94
N ALA A 190 -20.85 8.19 12.66
CA ALA A 190 -21.82 7.35 11.97
C ALA A 190 -21.55 7.25 10.46
N ILE A 191 -21.99 6.13 9.88
CA ILE A 191 -22.16 5.93 8.44
C ILE A 191 -23.60 5.50 8.22
N ASN A 192 -24.35 6.29 7.45
CA ASN A 192 -25.76 6.07 7.19
C ASN A 192 -25.98 5.65 5.74
N TYR A 193 -26.53 4.45 5.54
CA TYR A 193 -26.87 3.87 4.25
C TYR A 193 -28.33 4.15 3.92
N PRO A 194 -28.66 4.81 2.79
CA PRO A 194 -30.02 5.27 2.52
C PRO A 194 -31.02 4.13 2.27
N ASP A 195 -30.56 3.02 1.67
CA ASP A 195 -31.41 1.90 1.26
C ASP A 195 -31.40 0.75 2.27
N HIS A 196 -30.44 0.74 3.16
CA HIS A 196 -30.20 -0.33 4.12
C HIS A 196 -29.84 0.25 5.49
N PRO A 197 -30.80 0.95 6.16
CA PRO A 197 -30.53 1.56 7.46
C PRO A 197 -30.18 0.54 8.55
N GLU A 198 -30.56 -0.72 8.37
CA GLU A 198 -30.14 -1.83 9.21
C GLU A 198 -28.62 -2.08 9.17
N ASN A 199 -27.94 -1.64 8.10
CA ASN A 199 -26.49 -1.73 7.94
C ASN A 199 -25.73 -0.47 8.41
N ASN A 200 -26.45 0.52 8.96
CA ASN A 200 -25.82 1.71 9.49
C ASN A 200 -24.76 1.34 10.54
N VAL A 201 -23.65 2.07 10.51
CA VAL A 201 -22.55 1.85 11.46
C VAL A 201 -22.48 3.03 12.42
N LYS A 202 -22.34 2.75 13.71
CA LYS A 202 -22.11 3.77 14.74
C LYS A 202 -20.79 3.52 15.45
N TYR A 203 -20.09 4.60 15.76
CA TYR A 203 -18.82 4.58 16.45
C TYR A 203 -18.92 5.42 17.73
N HIS A 204 -18.67 4.80 18.87
CA HIS A 204 -18.69 5.45 20.16
C HIS A 204 -17.27 5.56 20.72
N TYR A 205 -16.92 6.75 21.13
CA TYR A 205 -15.60 7.03 21.70
C TYR A 205 -15.66 7.22 23.20
N GLY A 206 -14.64 6.77 23.90
CA GLY A 206 -14.59 6.90 25.36
C GLY A 206 -14.47 8.35 25.81
N GLY A 207 -15.37 8.79 26.67
CA GLY A 207 -15.31 10.09 27.35
C GLY A 207 -14.26 10.11 28.47
N ILE A 208 -14.16 11.25 29.16
CA ILE A 208 -13.13 11.53 30.20
C ILE A 208 -13.17 10.57 31.40
N HIS A 209 -14.30 9.91 31.64
CA HIS A 209 -14.47 8.94 32.74
C HIS A 209 -14.49 7.46 32.26
N SER A 210 -14.14 7.22 31.00
CA SER A 210 -14.14 5.86 30.47
C SER A 210 -13.03 5.00 31.05
N SER A 211 -13.39 3.80 31.53
CA SER A 211 -12.45 2.79 32.01
C SER A 211 -11.69 2.10 30.86
N TYR A 212 -10.72 1.23 31.20
CA TYR A 212 -9.95 0.43 30.24
C TYR A 212 -9.16 1.25 29.21
N ASN A 213 -8.64 2.40 29.62
CA ASN A 213 -7.85 3.31 28.77
C ASN A 213 -8.57 3.72 27.47
N ARG A 214 -9.89 3.83 27.48
CA ARG A 214 -10.74 4.16 26.33
C ARG A 214 -10.86 5.66 26.05
N ILE A 215 -10.38 6.53 26.94
CA ILE A 215 -10.52 7.98 26.80
C ILE A 215 -10.03 8.44 25.41
N GLY A 216 -10.93 9.04 24.63
CA GLY A 216 -10.67 9.50 23.27
C GLY A 216 -10.49 8.41 22.22
N ARG A 217 -10.54 7.13 22.60
CA ARG A 217 -10.38 5.98 21.69
C ARG A 217 -11.74 5.35 21.35
N LEU A 218 -11.79 4.62 20.24
CA LEU A 218 -12.98 3.84 19.86
C LEU A 218 -13.33 2.84 20.97
N MET A 219 -14.48 3.01 21.58
CA MET A 219 -14.96 2.15 22.67
C MET A 219 -15.87 1.04 22.16
N LEU A 220 -16.77 1.39 21.24
CA LEU A 220 -17.79 0.49 20.71
C LEU A 220 -18.04 0.84 19.23
N ARG A 221 -18.15 -0.17 18.40
CA ARG A 221 -18.68 -0.09 17.05
C ARG A 221 -19.92 -0.96 16.94
N GLU A 222 -20.99 -0.40 16.46
CA GLU A 222 -22.26 -1.09 16.21
C GLU A 222 -22.57 -1.11 14.72
N ASP A 223 -23.08 -2.21 14.21
CA ASP A 223 -23.58 -2.37 12.85
C ASP A 223 -24.71 -3.41 12.82
N GLY A 224 -25.31 -3.63 11.63
CA GLY A 224 -26.43 -4.59 11.47
C GLY A 224 -26.12 -6.04 11.85
N SER A 225 -24.87 -6.41 12.06
CA SER A 225 -24.47 -7.75 12.52
C SER A 225 -24.24 -7.84 14.02
N GLY A 226 -24.29 -6.72 14.75
CA GLY A 226 -24.07 -6.65 16.18
C GLY A 226 -23.11 -5.54 16.60
N ALA A 227 -22.29 -5.81 17.62
CA ALA A 227 -21.42 -4.83 18.21
C ALA A 227 -20.02 -5.40 18.51
N ILE A 228 -19.01 -4.53 18.47
CA ILE A 228 -17.64 -4.85 18.89
C ILE A 228 -17.18 -3.82 19.92
N GLU A 229 -16.88 -4.28 21.13
CA GLU A 229 -16.23 -3.49 22.15
C GLU A 229 -14.71 -3.64 22.13
N TYR A 230 -13.98 -2.55 22.42
CA TYR A 230 -12.53 -2.50 22.46
C TYR A 230 -12.02 -2.18 23.87
N TYR A 231 -10.95 -2.85 24.28
CA TYR A 231 -10.27 -2.69 25.55
C TYR A 231 -8.78 -2.45 25.30
N TYR A 232 -8.23 -1.42 25.93
CA TYR A 232 -6.87 -0.95 25.63
C TYR A 232 -5.94 -1.07 26.85
N GLY A 233 -4.68 -1.35 26.57
CA GLY A 233 -3.59 -1.24 27.53
C GLY A 233 -3.16 0.21 27.74
N LYS A 234 -2.20 0.39 28.65
CA LYS A 234 -1.71 1.72 29.04
C LYS A 234 -1.06 2.49 27.89
N MET A 235 -0.49 1.80 26.92
CA MET A 235 0.16 2.40 25.74
C MET A 235 -0.79 2.57 24.55
N GLY A 236 -2.07 2.17 24.70
CA GLY A 236 -3.08 2.30 23.67
C GLY A 236 -3.20 1.09 22.73
N GLU A 237 -2.46 0.03 22.99
CA GLU A 237 -2.59 -1.26 22.33
C GLU A 237 -3.95 -1.92 22.66
N VAL A 238 -4.54 -2.59 21.68
CA VAL A 238 -5.79 -3.36 21.91
C VAL A 238 -5.45 -4.65 22.62
N LEU A 239 -5.90 -4.78 23.86
CA LEU A 239 -5.70 -5.98 24.69
C LEU A 239 -6.81 -7.02 24.48
N LYS A 240 -8.04 -6.57 24.24
CA LYS A 240 -9.21 -7.43 24.13
C LYS A 240 -10.25 -6.77 23.25
N THR A 241 -10.94 -7.58 22.45
CA THR A 241 -12.19 -7.22 21.80
C THR A 241 -13.28 -8.19 22.23
N VAL A 242 -14.50 -7.68 22.38
CA VAL A 242 -15.70 -8.50 22.64
C VAL A 242 -16.66 -8.24 21.50
N ARG A 243 -17.05 -9.31 20.81
CA ARG A 243 -18.04 -9.25 19.72
C ARG A 243 -19.35 -9.84 20.21
N THR A 244 -20.43 -9.08 20.07
CA THR A 244 -21.80 -9.53 20.27
C THR A 244 -22.46 -9.62 18.90
N LEU A 245 -23.08 -10.74 18.59
CA LEU A 245 -23.86 -10.95 17.34
C LEU A 245 -25.35 -10.82 17.66
N ILE A 246 -26.11 -10.29 16.70
CA ILE A 246 -27.59 -10.22 16.74
C ILE A 246 -28.15 -11.32 15.87
#